data_90b694c105e42a05ff05038e14b2b75b
#
_entry.id   90b694c105e42a05ff05038e14b2b75b
#
_cell.length_a   1.000
_cell.length_b   1.000
_cell.length_c   1.000
_cell.angle_alpha   90.00
_cell.angle_beta   90.00
_cell.angle_gamma   90.00
#
_symmetry.space_group_name_H-M   'P 1'
#
loop_
_entity.id
_entity.type
_entity.pdbx_description
1 polymer ?
#
loop_
_entity_poly.entity_id
_entity_poly.type
_entity_poly.pdbx_seq_one_letter_code
_entity_poly.pdbx_strand_id
1 'polypeptide(L)'
;KPKLPTWRPRGRLDFQLLYIAAGKAHFHFGSDTEETIVPAGHMVLYRPKEPQKYEYYANDQTEVFWVHFTGNNVTNLLRSYGLTNDKKVFYCGFDSEYKTLFQSMIKELQMCQDGYPEMLEMYLRQIFIKLKRHFHSSITITSSRTAAEIDRAVSYFSEHYNEQINIDDYAKQNFVSTSWLIRNFRLYTGITPKQFIMKKRIYNAEMLLQNQHYSINEIARIVGYDNPLYFSRIFQKTKGISPSEYRKNA
;
A
#
# COMPACT_ATOMS: atom_id res chain seq x y z
N LYS A 1 -17.83 16.68 4.94
CA LYS A 1 -16.88 16.22 3.91
C LYS A 1 -17.54 15.09 3.14
N PRO A 2 -17.52 15.09 1.79
CA PRO A 2 -18.04 13.95 1.01
C PRO A 2 -17.26 12.70 1.38
N LYS A 3 -17.98 11.64 1.75
CA LYS A 3 -17.41 10.34 2.13
C LYS A 3 -18.17 9.21 1.48
N LEU A 4 -17.47 8.12 1.21
CA LEU A 4 -18.05 6.86 0.75
C LEU A 4 -17.96 5.84 1.88
N PRO A 5 -19.04 5.63 2.66
CA PRO A 5 -19.06 4.69 3.75
C PRO A 5 -19.42 3.29 3.27
N THR A 6 -18.80 2.29 3.88
CA THR A 6 -19.23 0.90 3.81
C THR A 6 -19.56 0.41 5.22
N TRP A 7 -20.79 -0.08 5.40
CA TRP A 7 -21.23 -0.67 6.65
C TRP A 7 -21.95 -2.00 6.39
N ARG A 8 -21.33 -3.10 6.81
CA ARG A 8 -21.87 -4.46 6.71
C ARG A 8 -21.73 -5.16 8.06
N PRO A 9 -22.71 -5.04 8.96
CA PRO A 9 -22.61 -5.55 10.33
C PRO A 9 -22.53 -7.09 10.43
N ARG A 10 -23.05 -7.78 9.41
CA ARG A 10 -22.98 -9.27 9.35
C ARG A 10 -21.84 -9.77 8.45
N GLY A 11 -21.01 -8.83 7.96
CA GLY A 11 -19.96 -9.16 6.99
C GLY A 11 -20.48 -9.69 5.67
N ARG A 12 -19.63 -10.38 4.95
CA ARG A 12 -19.92 -11.09 3.69
C ARG A 12 -19.80 -12.60 3.89
N LEU A 13 -20.20 -13.39 2.91
CA LEU A 13 -20.04 -14.85 2.91
C LEU A 13 -18.73 -15.29 2.23
N ASP A 14 -18.04 -14.37 1.57
CA ASP A 14 -16.77 -14.54 0.88
C ASP A 14 -15.63 -13.80 1.60
N PHE A 15 -14.41 -14.06 1.18
CA PHE A 15 -13.24 -13.28 1.56
C PHE A 15 -13.18 -12.01 0.73
N GLN A 16 -12.66 -10.93 1.31
CA GLN A 16 -12.38 -9.69 0.59
C GLN A 16 -10.96 -9.25 0.91
N LEU A 17 -10.13 -9.11 -0.13
CA LEU A 17 -8.82 -8.49 -0.03
C LEU A 17 -8.91 -7.10 -0.65
N LEU A 18 -8.58 -6.06 0.13
CA LEU A 18 -8.46 -4.67 -0.34
C LEU A 18 -6.98 -4.30 -0.40
N TYR A 19 -6.58 -3.60 -1.44
CA TYR A 19 -5.26 -3.00 -1.59
C TYR A 19 -5.39 -1.48 -1.66
N ILE A 20 -4.80 -0.78 -0.71
CA ILE A 20 -4.75 0.68 -0.70
C ILE A 20 -3.57 1.11 -1.57
N ALA A 21 -3.87 1.49 -2.80
CA ALA A 21 -2.87 1.81 -3.80
C ALA A 21 -2.38 3.26 -3.68
N ALA A 22 -3.26 4.22 -3.33
CA ALA A 22 -2.90 5.61 -3.07
C ALA A 22 -3.72 6.18 -1.91
N GLY A 23 -3.27 7.29 -1.34
CA GLY A 23 -3.96 7.97 -0.24
C GLY A 23 -4.01 7.13 1.03
N LYS A 24 -5.14 7.17 1.71
CA LYS A 24 -5.42 6.40 2.94
C LYS A 24 -6.90 6.08 3.06
N ALA A 25 -7.21 5.03 3.82
CA ALA A 25 -8.58 4.60 4.10
C ALA A 25 -8.79 4.46 5.61
N HIS A 26 -10.02 4.63 6.06
CA HIS A 26 -10.40 4.68 7.46
C HIS A 26 -11.22 3.44 7.79
N PHE A 27 -10.68 2.56 8.62
CA PHE A 27 -11.27 1.29 8.99
C PHE A 27 -11.66 1.27 10.47
N HIS A 28 -12.70 0.53 10.80
CA HIS A 28 -13.08 0.23 12.17
C HIS A 28 -13.14 -1.30 12.33
N PHE A 29 -12.23 -1.84 13.11
CA PHE A 29 -12.13 -3.27 13.36
C PHE A 29 -12.66 -3.60 14.76
N GLY A 30 -13.61 -4.54 14.84
CA GLY A 30 -14.16 -5.00 16.10
C GLY A 30 -15.40 -4.24 16.56
N SER A 31 -15.64 -4.15 17.86
CA SER A 31 -16.85 -3.60 18.47
C SER A 31 -16.95 -2.10 18.45
N ASP A 32 -15.92 -1.38 17.98
CA ASP A 32 -15.75 -0.21 18.09
C ASP A 32 -15.59 1.09 17.57
N THR A 33 -15.31 1.90 18.28
CA THR A 33 -15.15 3.36 18.28
C THR A 33 -13.78 3.82 17.80
N GLU A 34 -12.81 2.94 17.77
CA GLU A 34 -11.45 3.29 17.38
C GLU A 34 -11.24 3.15 15.87
N GLU A 35 -10.89 4.28 15.25
CA GLU A 35 -10.57 4.36 13.84
C GLU A 35 -9.13 3.91 13.59
N THR A 36 -8.95 2.99 12.64
CA THR A 36 -7.64 2.58 12.14
C THR A 36 -7.40 3.20 10.77
N ILE A 37 -6.45 4.11 10.67
CA ILE A 37 -6.04 4.68 9.38
C ILE A 37 -5.09 3.72 8.69
N VAL A 38 -5.45 3.29 7.48
CA VAL A 38 -4.65 2.38 6.65
C VAL A 38 -4.14 3.15 5.43
N PRO A 39 -2.84 3.49 5.40
CA PRO A 39 -2.26 4.22 4.29
C PRO A 39 -1.97 3.33 3.08
N ALA A 40 -1.63 3.96 1.95
CA ALA A 40 -1.17 3.26 0.76
C ALA A 40 0.02 2.33 1.05
N GLY A 41 0.14 1.25 0.28
CA GLY A 41 1.13 0.20 0.48
C GLY A 41 0.70 -0.85 1.51
N HIS A 42 -0.58 -0.85 1.88
CA HIS A 42 -1.17 -1.84 2.78
C HIS A 42 -2.31 -2.60 2.09
N MET A 43 -2.53 -3.81 2.58
CA MET A 43 -3.70 -4.63 2.24
C MET A 43 -4.52 -4.92 3.48
N VAL A 44 -5.83 -4.99 3.31
CA VAL A 44 -6.79 -5.37 4.35
C VAL A 44 -7.51 -6.64 3.91
N LEU A 45 -7.52 -7.65 4.77
CA LEU A 45 -8.21 -8.92 4.51
C LEU A 45 -9.38 -9.08 5.46
N TYR A 46 -10.59 -9.13 4.90
CA TYR A 46 -11.78 -9.55 5.60
C TYR A 46 -12.10 -11.02 5.28
N ARG A 47 -12.48 -11.75 6.30
CA ARG A 47 -12.91 -13.15 6.22
C ARG A 47 -14.43 -13.23 6.20
N PRO A 48 -15.02 -14.36 5.79
CA PRO A 48 -16.45 -14.57 5.85
C PRO A 48 -17.04 -14.25 7.22
N LYS A 49 -18.18 -13.55 7.21
CA LYS A 49 -18.94 -13.12 8.39
C LYS A 49 -18.24 -12.11 9.31
N GLU A 50 -17.07 -11.59 8.96
CA GLU A 50 -16.45 -10.49 9.69
C GLU A 50 -17.19 -9.18 9.42
N PRO A 51 -17.63 -8.43 10.45
CA PRO A 51 -18.21 -7.11 10.26
C PRO A 51 -17.25 -6.18 9.50
N GLN A 52 -17.80 -5.41 8.56
CA GLN A 52 -17.02 -4.49 7.75
C GLN A 52 -17.55 -3.08 7.96
N LYS A 53 -16.68 -2.19 8.44
CA LYS A 53 -16.97 -0.77 8.56
C LYS A 53 -15.72 0.00 8.15
N TYR A 54 -15.83 0.74 7.04
CA TYR A 54 -14.74 1.58 6.54
C TYR A 54 -15.27 2.73 5.70
N GLU A 55 -14.48 3.77 5.58
CA GLU A 55 -14.84 5.01 4.90
C GLU A 55 -13.67 5.53 4.07
N TYR A 56 -13.98 6.15 2.94
CA TYR A 56 -13.04 6.90 2.12
C TYR A 56 -13.47 8.36 2.08
N TYR A 57 -12.57 9.27 2.37
CA TYR A 57 -12.83 10.70 2.30
C TYR A 57 -12.22 11.30 1.03
N ALA A 58 -12.94 12.19 0.37
CA ALA A 58 -12.49 12.81 -0.88
C ALA A 58 -11.11 13.49 -0.76
N ASN A 59 -10.82 14.09 0.41
CA ASN A 59 -9.54 14.76 0.66
C ASN A 59 -8.35 13.81 0.76
N ASP A 60 -8.58 12.53 1.02
CA ASP A 60 -7.50 11.54 1.17
C ASP A 60 -7.06 10.97 -0.18
N GLN A 61 -7.79 11.28 -1.26
CA GLN A 61 -7.51 10.82 -2.64
C GLN A 61 -7.18 9.32 -2.70
N THR A 62 -8.00 8.52 -2.01
CA THR A 62 -7.80 7.10 -1.87
C THR A 62 -8.03 6.38 -3.20
N GLU A 63 -7.01 5.67 -3.67
CA GLU A 63 -7.18 4.65 -4.71
C GLU A 63 -7.14 3.29 -4.05
N VAL A 64 -8.21 2.53 -4.21
CA VAL A 64 -8.34 1.19 -3.62
C VAL A 64 -8.77 0.19 -4.67
N PHE A 65 -8.10 -0.95 -4.69
CA PHE A 65 -8.50 -2.14 -5.45
C PHE A 65 -8.99 -3.20 -4.47
N TRP A 66 -9.96 -4.00 -4.89
CA TRP A 66 -10.42 -5.12 -4.08
C TRP A 66 -10.78 -6.32 -4.95
N VAL A 67 -10.69 -7.49 -4.35
CA VAL A 67 -11.14 -8.74 -4.94
C VAL A 67 -11.94 -9.53 -3.91
N HIS A 68 -13.02 -10.14 -4.37
CA HIS A 68 -13.80 -11.08 -3.59
C HIS A 68 -13.48 -12.50 -4.08
N PHE A 69 -13.29 -13.43 -3.18
CA PHE A 69 -12.96 -14.82 -3.51
C PHE A 69 -13.51 -15.79 -2.46
N THR A 70 -13.73 -17.01 -2.88
CA THR A 70 -14.22 -18.09 -2.03
C THR A 70 -13.64 -19.43 -2.47
N GLY A 71 -13.78 -20.45 -1.64
CA GLY A 71 -13.34 -21.81 -1.92
C GLY A 71 -13.12 -22.62 -0.65
N ASN A 72 -13.22 -23.93 -0.76
CA ASN A 72 -13.16 -24.86 0.38
C ASN A 72 -11.82 -24.87 1.10
N ASN A 73 -10.73 -24.51 0.42
CA ASN A 73 -9.37 -24.56 0.96
C ASN A 73 -8.73 -23.16 1.21
N VAL A 74 -9.50 -22.09 1.04
CA VAL A 74 -8.96 -20.72 1.12
C VAL A 74 -8.30 -20.44 2.47
N THR A 75 -8.90 -20.84 3.58
CA THR A 75 -8.34 -20.62 4.93
C THR A 75 -6.97 -21.28 5.11
N ASN A 76 -6.78 -22.51 4.63
CA ASN A 76 -5.48 -23.18 4.70
C ASN A 76 -4.46 -22.53 3.76
N LEU A 77 -4.91 -22.14 2.59
CA LEU A 77 -4.09 -21.45 1.60
C LEU A 77 -3.58 -20.12 2.18
N LEU A 78 -4.46 -19.28 2.72
CA LEU A 78 -4.08 -17.99 3.34
C LEU A 78 -3.07 -18.21 4.48
N ARG A 79 -3.30 -19.22 5.35
CA ARG A 79 -2.36 -19.58 6.40
C ARG A 79 -0.98 -19.96 5.85
N SER A 80 -0.92 -20.71 4.77
CA SER A 80 0.34 -21.11 4.13
C SER A 80 1.12 -19.93 3.53
N TYR A 81 0.44 -18.82 3.28
CA TYR A 81 1.04 -17.55 2.85
C TYR A 81 1.34 -16.58 4.02
N GLY A 82 1.08 -16.98 5.28
CA GLY A 82 1.33 -16.15 6.45
C GLY A 82 0.21 -15.14 6.76
N LEU A 83 -0.96 -15.29 6.14
CA LEU A 83 -2.15 -14.47 6.37
C LEU A 83 -3.00 -15.11 7.47
N THR A 84 -2.54 -15.03 8.70
CA THR A 84 -3.17 -15.62 9.88
C THR A 84 -4.41 -14.86 10.35
N ASN A 85 -5.20 -15.48 11.26
CA ASN A 85 -6.51 -14.91 11.64
C ASN A 85 -6.42 -13.74 12.62
N ASP A 86 -5.29 -13.57 13.26
CA ASP A 86 -5.01 -12.52 14.25
C ASP A 86 -4.70 -11.16 13.62
N LYS A 87 -4.40 -11.13 12.32
CA LYS A 87 -4.02 -9.90 11.62
C LYS A 87 -4.95 -9.63 10.43
N LYS A 88 -5.47 -8.39 10.36
CA LYS A 88 -6.34 -7.93 9.26
C LYS A 88 -5.62 -6.99 8.30
N VAL A 89 -4.69 -6.19 8.79
CA VAL A 89 -3.93 -5.20 8.01
C VAL A 89 -2.52 -5.70 7.79
N PHE A 90 -2.07 -5.68 6.54
CA PHE A 90 -0.75 -6.18 6.12
C PHE A 90 -0.02 -5.12 5.33
N TYR A 91 1.17 -4.75 5.76
CA TYR A 91 2.05 -3.94 4.93
C TYR A 91 2.60 -4.80 3.78
N CYS A 92 2.41 -4.34 2.55
CA CYS A 92 2.85 -5.04 1.33
C CYS A 92 3.90 -4.25 0.55
N GLY A 93 4.20 -3.03 0.98
CA GLY A 93 5.12 -2.14 0.29
C GLY A 93 4.51 -1.42 -0.91
N PHE A 94 5.31 -0.54 -1.51
CA PHE A 94 4.95 0.21 -2.72
C PHE A 94 5.51 -0.53 -3.95
N ASP A 95 4.79 -1.55 -4.39
CA ASP A 95 5.11 -2.29 -5.60
C ASP A 95 4.00 -2.08 -6.62
N SER A 96 4.33 -1.42 -7.73
CA SER A 96 3.37 -1.14 -8.82
C SER A 96 2.78 -2.41 -9.44
N GLU A 97 3.46 -3.55 -9.26
CA GLU A 97 2.97 -4.83 -9.78
C GLU A 97 1.67 -5.27 -9.10
N TYR A 98 1.43 -4.90 -7.83
CA TYR A 98 0.12 -5.16 -7.19
C TYR A 98 -1.02 -4.48 -7.95
N LYS A 99 -0.86 -3.20 -8.31
CA LYS A 99 -1.84 -2.48 -9.11
C LYS A 99 -2.06 -3.15 -10.46
N THR A 100 -0.99 -3.53 -11.13
CA THR A 100 -1.04 -4.26 -12.42
C THR A 100 -1.81 -5.58 -12.30
N LEU A 101 -1.57 -6.36 -11.25
CA LEU A 101 -2.28 -7.63 -11.01
C LEU A 101 -3.79 -7.41 -10.82
N PHE A 102 -4.19 -6.42 -10.03
CA PHE A 102 -5.62 -6.08 -9.87
C PHE A 102 -6.24 -5.59 -11.18
N GLN A 103 -5.55 -4.76 -11.95
CA GLN A 103 -6.01 -4.29 -13.26
C GLN A 103 -6.15 -5.46 -14.26
N SER A 104 -5.22 -6.41 -14.24
CA SER A 104 -5.30 -7.63 -15.04
C SER A 104 -6.53 -8.46 -14.67
N MET A 105 -6.83 -8.65 -13.37
CA MET A 105 -8.06 -9.33 -12.94
C MET A 105 -9.33 -8.61 -13.42
N ILE A 106 -9.35 -7.27 -13.37
CA ILE A 106 -10.49 -6.48 -13.89
C ILE A 106 -10.66 -6.72 -15.38
N LYS A 107 -9.56 -6.71 -16.14
CA LYS A 107 -9.59 -6.95 -17.60
C LYS A 107 -10.10 -8.36 -17.93
N GLU A 108 -9.65 -9.40 -17.23
CA GLU A 108 -10.14 -10.77 -17.41
C GLU A 108 -11.65 -10.86 -17.16
N LEU A 109 -12.16 -10.23 -16.10
CA LEU A 109 -13.60 -10.18 -15.80
C LEU A 109 -14.40 -9.42 -16.84
N GLN A 110 -13.82 -8.40 -17.48
CA GLN A 110 -14.50 -7.64 -18.53
C GLN A 110 -14.54 -8.38 -19.85
N MET A 111 -13.46 -9.11 -20.18
CA MET A 111 -13.32 -9.81 -21.46
C MET A 111 -13.95 -11.20 -21.44
N CYS A 112 -14.01 -11.86 -20.30
CA CYS A 112 -14.55 -13.21 -20.11
C CYS A 112 -14.08 -14.21 -21.17
N GLN A 113 -12.81 -14.16 -21.55
CA GLN A 113 -12.22 -15.08 -22.51
C GLN A 113 -12.15 -16.51 -21.95
N ASP A 114 -11.97 -17.48 -22.80
CA ASP A 114 -11.79 -18.88 -22.36
C ASP A 114 -10.59 -18.98 -21.40
N GLY A 115 -10.76 -19.66 -20.25
CA GLY A 115 -9.76 -19.78 -19.19
C GLY A 115 -9.65 -18.56 -18.24
N TYR A 116 -10.55 -17.55 -18.32
CA TYR A 116 -10.49 -16.40 -17.44
C TYR A 116 -10.58 -16.73 -15.94
N PRO A 117 -11.33 -17.76 -15.46
CA PRO A 117 -11.36 -18.09 -14.05
C PRO A 117 -10.00 -18.57 -13.54
N GLU A 118 -9.29 -19.35 -14.30
CA GLU A 118 -7.93 -19.84 -14.01
C GLU A 118 -6.94 -18.67 -13.98
N MET A 119 -7.07 -17.73 -14.91
CA MET A 119 -6.24 -16.52 -14.93
C MET A 119 -6.48 -15.66 -13.68
N LEU A 120 -7.73 -15.49 -13.25
CA LEU A 120 -8.06 -14.77 -12.01
C LEU A 120 -7.42 -15.45 -10.79
N GLU A 121 -7.50 -16.78 -10.70
CA GLU A 121 -6.86 -17.53 -9.63
C GLU A 121 -5.32 -17.35 -9.64
N MET A 122 -4.70 -17.41 -10.81
CA MET A 122 -3.26 -17.21 -10.96
C MET A 122 -2.82 -15.82 -10.50
N TYR A 123 -3.51 -14.74 -10.88
CA TYR A 123 -3.22 -13.39 -10.43
C TYR A 123 -3.39 -13.24 -8.93
N LEU A 124 -4.45 -13.78 -8.34
CA LEU A 124 -4.66 -13.77 -6.90
C LEU A 124 -3.56 -14.54 -6.15
N ARG A 125 -3.14 -15.70 -6.67
CA ARG A 125 -2.03 -16.47 -6.12
C ARG A 125 -0.70 -15.71 -6.21
N GLN A 126 -0.45 -14.98 -7.28
CA GLN A 126 0.73 -14.11 -7.40
C GLN A 126 0.74 -13.04 -6.30
N ILE A 127 -0.38 -12.38 -6.02
CA ILE A 127 -0.50 -11.42 -4.91
C ILE A 127 -0.10 -12.08 -3.59
N PHE A 128 -0.62 -13.26 -3.28
CA PHE A 128 -0.31 -13.96 -2.03
C PHE A 128 1.15 -14.42 -1.94
N ILE A 129 1.75 -14.88 -3.04
CA ILE A 129 3.17 -15.25 -3.08
C ILE A 129 4.05 -14.02 -2.83
N LYS A 130 3.72 -12.87 -3.43
CA LYS A 130 4.44 -11.61 -3.19
C LYS A 130 4.34 -11.18 -1.74
N LEU A 131 3.15 -11.24 -1.14
CA LEU A 131 2.95 -10.98 0.29
C LEU A 131 3.79 -11.91 1.16
N LYS A 132 3.77 -13.21 0.89
CA LYS A 132 4.59 -14.19 1.62
C LYS A 132 6.08 -13.85 1.54
N ARG A 133 6.59 -13.54 0.34
CA ARG A 133 7.99 -13.13 0.15
C ARG A 133 8.31 -11.87 0.94
N HIS A 134 7.39 -10.91 0.95
CA HIS A 134 7.53 -9.68 1.74
C HIS A 134 7.60 -9.98 3.24
N PHE A 135 6.73 -10.84 3.77
CA PHE A 135 6.74 -11.27 5.17
C PHE A 135 8.02 -12.02 5.54
N HIS A 136 8.51 -12.93 4.69
CA HIS A 136 9.76 -13.65 4.95
C HIS A 136 10.98 -12.75 4.97
N SER A 137 11.02 -11.71 4.14
CA SER A 137 12.07 -10.70 4.22
C SER A 137 12.02 -9.91 5.54
N SER A 138 10.84 -9.83 6.16
CA SER A 138 10.58 -9.10 7.40
C SER A 138 10.75 -9.96 8.68
N ILE A 139 10.73 -11.29 8.57
CA ILE A 139 10.76 -12.24 9.71
C ILE A 139 12.11 -12.28 10.47
N THR A 140 13.14 -11.59 10.00
CA THR A 140 14.38 -11.43 10.78
C THR A 140 14.25 -10.44 11.95
N ILE A 141 13.05 -9.88 12.21
CA ILE A 141 12.80 -8.92 13.29
C ILE A 141 12.21 -9.65 14.50
N THR A 142 13.05 -9.87 15.49
CA THR A 142 12.86 -10.78 16.62
C THR A 142 12.04 -10.25 17.79
N SER A 143 11.41 -9.08 17.75
CA SER A 143 10.54 -8.64 18.84
C SER A 143 9.29 -7.90 18.36
N SER A 144 8.15 -8.18 18.98
CA SER A 144 6.87 -7.50 18.77
C SER A 144 7.00 -5.96 18.95
N ARG A 145 7.85 -5.52 19.90
CA ARG A 145 8.13 -4.11 20.15
C ARG A 145 8.85 -3.43 18.97
N THR A 146 9.86 -4.09 18.40
CA THR A 146 10.58 -3.56 17.22
C THR A 146 9.66 -3.44 16.01
N ALA A 147 8.79 -4.43 15.78
CA ALA A 147 7.81 -4.38 14.69
C ALA A 147 6.85 -3.21 14.85
N ALA A 148 6.29 -3.00 16.04
CA ALA A 148 5.41 -1.88 16.33
C ALA A 148 6.09 -0.50 16.16
N GLU A 149 7.38 -0.40 16.53
CA GLU A 149 8.19 0.80 16.34
C GLU A 149 8.39 1.11 14.85
N ILE A 150 8.66 0.08 14.05
CA ILE A 150 8.84 0.26 12.61
C ILE A 150 7.50 0.52 11.90
N ASP A 151 6.39 -0.10 12.33
CA ASP A 151 5.06 0.21 11.81
C ASP A 151 4.72 1.71 12.03
N ARG A 152 5.04 2.27 13.21
CA ARG A 152 4.90 3.71 13.46
C ARG A 152 5.75 4.56 12.52
N ALA A 153 7.00 4.15 12.27
CA ALA A 153 7.87 4.84 11.33
C ALA A 153 7.32 4.77 9.89
N VAL A 154 6.81 3.62 9.48
CA VAL A 154 6.16 3.44 8.16
C VAL A 154 4.95 4.36 8.01
N SER A 155 4.08 4.42 9.03
CA SER A 155 2.91 5.30 9.04
C SER A 155 3.33 6.77 8.95
N TYR A 156 4.25 7.20 9.81
CA TYR A 156 4.75 8.57 9.82
C TYR A 156 5.36 8.98 8.46
N PHE A 157 6.26 8.16 7.89
CA PHE A 157 6.86 8.47 6.59
C PHE A 157 5.85 8.38 5.43
N SER A 158 4.78 7.61 5.59
CA SER A 158 3.69 7.54 4.63
C SER A 158 2.78 8.77 4.65
N GLU A 159 2.60 9.39 5.80
CA GLU A 159 1.76 10.58 5.98
C GLU A 159 2.50 11.87 5.62
N HIS A 160 3.79 11.95 5.98
CA HIS A 160 4.63 13.14 5.83
C HIS A 160 5.59 13.09 4.63
N TYR A 161 5.39 12.14 3.67
CA TYR A 161 6.32 11.92 2.56
C TYR A 161 6.66 13.16 1.76
N ASN A 162 5.73 14.11 1.65
CA ASN A 162 5.87 15.35 0.90
C ASN A 162 6.56 16.48 1.69
N GLU A 163 6.90 16.25 2.94
CA GLU A 163 7.63 17.19 3.80
C GLU A 163 9.14 16.90 3.77
N GLN A 164 9.93 17.85 4.31
CA GLN A 164 11.38 17.66 4.50
C GLN A 164 11.62 16.81 5.74
N ILE A 165 11.66 15.48 5.56
CA ILE A 165 11.88 14.53 6.65
C ILE A 165 13.37 14.36 6.91
N ASN A 166 13.79 14.65 8.13
CA ASN A 166 15.10 14.29 8.66
C ASN A 166 15.01 12.97 9.44
N ILE A 167 15.67 11.93 8.94
CA ILE A 167 15.64 10.59 9.54
C ILE A 167 16.33 10.58 10.93
N ASP A 168 17.37 11.39 11.10
CA ASP A 168 18.09 11.50 12.38
C ASP A 168 17.20 12.12 13.46
N ASP A 169 16.45 13.17 13.12
CA ASP A 169 15.53 13.84 14.02
C ASP A 169 14.35 12.94 14.40
N TYR A 170 13.80 12.20 13.42
CA TYR A 170 12.78 11.20 13.70
C TYR A 170 13.29 10.13 14.68
N ALA A 171 14.49 9.59 14.45
CA ALA A 171 15.09 8.60 15.33
C ALA A 171 15.27 9.12 16.75
N LYS A 172 15.81 10.35 16.92
CA LYS A 172 15.96 11.01 18.23
C LYS A 172 14.62 11.19 18.95
N GLN A 173 13.59 11.67 18.25
CA GLN A 173 12.25 11.88 18.83
C GLN A 173 11.61 10.58 19.32
N ASN A 174 11.94 9.45 18.68
CA ASN A 174 11.44 8.12 19.05
C ASN A 174 12.43 7.33 19.94
N PHE A 175 13.44 7.99 20.52
CA PHE A 175 14.41 7.40 21.46
C PHE A 175 15.16 6.19 20.89
N VAL A 176 15.46 6.18 19.59
CA VAL A 176 16.25 5.15 18.92
C VAL A 176 17.44 5.78 18.19
N SER A 177 18.51 5.00 17.95
CA SER A 177 19.59 5.47 17.10
C SER A 177 19.20 5.42 15.63
N THR A 178 19.70 6.34 14.81
CA THR A 178 19.50 6.35 13.37
C THR A 178 19.93 5.04 12.72
N SER A 179 21.05 4.48 13.14
CA SER A 179 21.55 3.20 12.61
C SER A 179 20.61 2.06 12.95
N TRP A 180 20.04 2.03 14.16
CA TRP A 180 19.04 1.05 14.57
C TRP A 180 17.78 1.18 13.70
N LEU A 181 17.28 2.41 13.53
CA LEU A 181 16.09 2.69 12.70
C LEU A 181 16.32 2.23 11.26
N ILE A 182 17.40 2.66 10.61
CA ILE A 182 17.70 2.29 9.21
C ILE A 182 17.79 0.77 9.05
N ARG A 183 18.51 0.09 9.96
CA ARG A 183 18.69 -1.36 9.92
C ARG A 183 17.36 -2.09 10.07
N ASN A 184 16.59 -1.78 11.10
CA ASN A 184 15.33 -2.49 11.38
C ASN A 184 14.23 -2.12 10.38
N PHE A 185 14.18 -0.86 9.94
CA PHE A 185 13.28 -0.43 8.88
C PHE A 185 13.55 -1.21 7.57
N ARG A 186 14.85 -1.35 7.21
CA ARG A 186 15.22 -2.15 6.03
C ARG A 186 14.92 -3.65 6.20
N LEU A 187 15.14 -4.20 7.38
CA LEU A 187 14.78 -5.59 7.67
C LEU A 187 13.26 -5.81 7.57
N TYR A 188 12.46 -4.84 8.02
CA TYR A 188 11.00 -4.93 8.03
C TYR A 188 10.37 -4.65 6.65
N THR A 189 10.84 -3.61 5.95
CA THR A 189 10.23 -3.14 4.69
C THR A 189 10.99 -3.57 3.43
N GLY A 190 12.18 -4.17 3.58
CA GLY A 190 13.08 -4.52 2.47
C GLY A 190 13.90 -3.34 1.91
N ILE A 191 13.60 -2.11 2.30
CA ILE A 191 14.25 -0.87 1.80
C ILE A 191 14.56 0.10 2.94
N THR A 192 15.49 1.03 2.70
CA THR A 192 15.80 2.06 3.71
C THR A 192 14.69 3.11 3.82
N PRO A 193 14.59 3.86 4.95
CA PRO A 193 13.62 4.96 5.10
C PRO A 193 13.68 5.98 3.95
N LYS A 194 14.89 6.39 3.52
CA LYS A 194 15.06 7.31 2.38
C LYS A 194 14.51 6.73 1.07
N GLN A 195 14.77 5.45 0.81
CA GLN A 195 14.23 4.77 -0.38
C GLN A 195 12.71 4.63 -0.31
N PHE A 196 12.17 4.39 0.89
CA PHE A 196 10.74 4.31 1.13
C PHE A 196 10.05 5.64 0.80
N ILE A 197 10.52 6.76 1.38
CA ILE A 197 9.99 8.10 1.12
C ILE A 197 10.10 8.44 -0.37
N MET A 198 11.26 8.16 -0.99
CA MET A 198 11.45 8.39 -2.42
C MET A 198 10.44 7.60 -3.27
N LYS A 199 10.26 6.30 -3.01
CA LYS A 199 9.27 5.48 -3.73
C LYS A 199 7.85 6.02 -3.56
N LYS A 200 7.50 6.46 -2.34
CA LYS A 200 6.20 7.08 -2.05
C LYS A 200 5.98 8.35 -2.86
N ARG A 201 7.00 9.25 -2.92
CA ARG A 201 6.97 10.48 -3.72
C ARG A 201 6.77 10.19 -5.20
N ILE A 202 7.55 9.25 -5.76
CA ILE A 202 7.45 8.87 -7.18
C ILE A 202 6.09 8.26 -7.48
N TYR A 203 5.59 7.38 -6.61
CA TYR A 203 4.27 6.78 -6.78
C TYR A 203 3.15 7.84 -6.81
N ASN A 204 3.16 8.79 -5.88
CA ASN A 204 2.17 9.87 -5.88
C ASN A 204 2.35 10.82 -7.09
N ALA A 205 3.59 11.03 -7.56
CA ALA A 205 3.84 11.78 -8.77
C ALA A 205 3.23 11.11 -10.02
N GLU A 206 3.27 9.78 -10.13
CA GLU A 206 2.62 9.04 -11.22
C GLU A 206 1.12 9.31 -11.26
N MET A 207 0.47 9.29 -10.10
CA MET A 207 -0.97 9.57 -10.01
C MET A 207 -1.29 11.01 -10.45
N LEU A 208 -0.48 11.98 -10.03
CA LEU A 208 -0.66 13.37 -10.42
C LEU A 208 -0.33 13.64 -11.89
N LEU A 209 0.58 12.87 -12.48
CA LEU A 209 0.93 12.98 -13.89
C LEU A 209 -0.21 12.56 -14.84
N GLN A 210 -1.10 11.70 -14.41
CA GLN A 210 -2.32 11.34 -15.15
C GLN A 210 -3.31 12.51 -15.25
N ASN A 211 -3.16 13.52 -14.39
CA ASN A 211 -3.98 14.71 -14.39
C ASN A 211 -3.24 15.86 -15.08
N GLN A 212 -3.85 16.43 -16.13
CA GLN A 212 -3.24 17.51 -16.91
C GLN A 212 -3.29 18.89 -16.23
N HIS A 213 -3.97 19.03 -15.09
CA HIS A 213 -4.12 20.31 -14.40
C HIS A 213 -2.84 20.83 -13.72
N TYR A 214 -1.87 19.97 -13.45
CA TYR A 214 -0.63 20.34 -12.78
C TYR A 214 0.56 20.32 -13.74
N SER A 215 1.40 21.34 -13.71
CA SER A 215 2.71 21.33 -14.38
C SER A 215 3.67 20.33 -13.69
N ILE A 216 4.71 19.92 -14.41
CA ILE A 216 5.76 19.03 -13.84
C ILE A 216 6.42 19.68 -12.61
N ASN A 217 6.60 21.02 -12.63
CA ASN A 217 7.19 21.77 -11.53
C ASN A 217 6.27 21.79 -10.29
N GLU A 218 4.96 21.94 -10.49
CA GLU A 218 4.00 21.87 -9.39
C GLU A 218 3.93 20.47 -8.80
N ILE A 219 3.90 19.44 -9.64
CA ILE A 219 3.93 18.04 -9.17
C ILE A 219 5.18 17.78 -8.33
N ALA A 220 6.36 18.22 -8.78
CA ALA A 220 7.59 18.08 -8.01
C ALA A 220 7.43 18.66 -6.59
N ARG A 221 6.89 19.86 -6.47
CA ARG A 221 6.66 20.52 -5.16
C ARG A 221 5.61 19.80 -4.33
N ILE A 222 4.49 19.41 -4.91
CA ILE A 222 3.41 18.68 -4.24
C ILE A 222 3.92 17.40 -3.61
N VAL A 223 4.80 16.67 -4.31
CA VAL A 223 5.35 15.41 -3.79
C VAL A 223 6.63 15.60 -2.94
N GLY A 224 7.01 16.84 -2.62
CA GLY A 224 8.06 17.16 -1.65
C GLY A 224 9.47 17.33 -2.24
N TYR A 225 9.60 17.69 -3.52
CA TYR A 225 10.88 18.07 -4.11
C TYR A 225 10.94 19.58 -4.34
N ASP A 226 11.85 20.26 -3.69
CA ASP A 226 12.08 21.70 -3.89
C ASP A 226 12.69 22.00 -5.26
N ASN A 227 13.49 21.05 -5.79
CA ASN A 227 14.14 21.18 -7.09
C ASN A 227 13.48 20.27 -8.15
N PRO A 228 12.72 20.82 -9.10
CA PRO A 228 12.05 20.05 -10.16
C PRO A 228 12.99 19.30 -11.11
N LEU A 229 14.21 19.79 -11.33
CA LEU A 229 15.21 19.10 -12.15
C LEU A 229 15.72 17.84 -11.45
N TYR A 230 15.92 17.92 -10.13
CA TYR A 230 16.29 16.76 -9.32
C TYR A 230 15.14 15.74 -9.30
N PHE A 231 13.90 16.19 -9.11
CA PHE A 231 12.72 15.33 -9.24
C PHE A 231 12.71 14.58 -10.59
N SER A 232 12.86 15.30 -11.71
CA SER A 232 12.82 14.71 -13.05
C SER A 232 13.89 13.63 -13.24
N ARG A 233 15.11 13.85 -12.72
CA ARG A 233 16.19 12.85 -12.74
C ARG A 233 15.86 11.60 -11.93
N ILE A 234 15.33 11.78 -10.71
CA ILE A 234 14.93 10.66 -9.84
C ILE A 234 13.79 9.88 -10.46
N PHE A 235 12.79 10.58 -11.00
CA PHE A 235 11.64 9.96 -11.68
C PHE A 235 12.11 9.11 -12.86
N GLN A 236 12.93 9.68 -13.75
CA GLN A 236 13.49 8.97 -14.91
C GLN A 236 14.35 7.78 -14.50
N LYS A 237 15.18 7.93 -13.46
CA LYS A 237 15.98 6.80 -12.92
C LYS A 237 15.09 5.66 -12.41
N THR A 238 13.92 6.00 -11.86
CA THR A 238 13.02 5.02 -11.24
C THR A 238 12.07 4.38 -12.25
N LYS A 239 11.62 5.14 -13.27
CA LYS A 239 10.60 4.72 -14.25
C LYS A 239 11.15 4.44 -15.65
N GLY A 240 12.39 4.77 -15.91
CA GLY A 240 13.03 4.60 -17.23
C GLY A 240 12.74 5.73 -18.21
N ILE A 241 11.70 6.53 -18.00
CA ILE A 241 11.27 7.65 -18.86
C ILE A 241 11.06 8.92 -18.04
N SER A 242 11.14 10.08 -18.71
CA SER A 242 10.93 11.37 -18.03
C SER A 242 9.48 11.56 -17.59
N PRO A 243 9.20 12.44 -16.58
CA PRO A 243 7.83 12.78 -16.19
C PRO A 243 6.97 13.27 -17.36
N SER A 244 7.55 14.04 -18.28
CA SER A 244 6.84 14.58 -19.44
C SER A 244 6.47 13.48 -20.46
N GLU A 245 7.37 12.51 -20.67
CA GLU A 245 7.09 11.33 -21.51
C GLU A 245 6.07 10.41 -20.84
N TYR A 246 6.19 10.19 -19.53
CA TYR A 246 5.23 9.41 -18.77
C TYR A 246 3.81 9.97 -18.92
N ARG A 247 3.65 11.30 -18.77
CA ARG A 247 2.35 11.98 -18.97
C ARG A 247 1.76 11.80 -20.36
N LYS A 248 2.59 11.78 -21.41
CA LYS A 248 2.11 11.60 -22.79
C LYS A 248 1.62 10.18 -23.05
N ASN A 249 2.12 9.21 -22.28
CA ASN A 249 1.82 7.80 -22.45
C ASN A 249 0.74 7.29 -21.47
N ALA A 250 0.27 8.15 -20.53
CA ALA A 250 -0.75 7.85 -19.53
C ALA A 250 -2.13 8.34 -20.02
#